data_0a5c982efc5f8e727af9354a697466d3
#
_entry.id   0a5c982efc5f8e727af9354a697466d3
#
_cell.length_a   1.000
_cell.length_b   1.000
_cell.length_c   1.000
_cell.angle_alpha   90.00
_cell.angle_beta   90.00
_cell.angle_gamma   90.00
#
_symmetry.space_group_name_H-M   'P 1'
#
loop_
_entity.id
_entity.type
_entity.pdbx_description
1 polymer ?
#
loop_
_entity_poly.entity_id
_entity_poly.type
_entity_poly.pdbx_seq_one_letter_code
_entity_poly.pdbx_strand_id
1 'polypeptide(L)'
;MKKLFALLMAAVLMLSLACVASAEIDPALIAAAQEDGELVVYGSCEEPYLAAAAKHFEELYGIKTYYQRLSTGEVQAKITEEAGNPSGDVWFGGTTDPYNESAKAGLLMSYEAANAADLASDMYRDADGYWYGIYKGILGFMVNTEELQRLGLEAPKGWNDLLKPEYKGLIWMSNPNTAGTAKLIINTMVQLKGHDEAMKYFVELDKNIAQYTKSGSGPSKKVGIGECVIGIGFLHDGIAQILSGYDNIALIIPSEGTSFEIGATAIFEGCAHENAAKLWIEYALSPECVELADDAESYQFLVIKTAQQPAAVEPFGLDPNNVIDYDFEDAKNNTTQYVGDFFDALGEAADGRFKTE
;
A
#
# COMPACT_ATOMS: atom_id res chain seq x y z
N MET A 1 5.43 8.44 -58.91
CA MET A 1 6.29 7.86 -57.89
C MET A 1 6.38 8.69 -56.61
N LYS A 2 6.68 9.99 -56.62
CA LYS A 2 6.80 10.80 -55.39
C LYS A 2 5.51 10.96 -54.59
N LYS A 3 4.32 10.99 -55.22
CA LYS A 3 3.02 11.07 -54.51
C LYS A 3 2.57 9.76 -53.89
N LEU A 4 2.97 8.60 -54.42
CA LEU A 4 2.68 7.30 -53.88
C LEU A 4 3.55 7.01 -52.66
N PHE A 5 4.80 7.51 -52.64
CA PHE A 5 5.69 7.39 -51.49
C PHE A 5 5.27 8.25 -50.30
N ALA A 6 4.69 9.44 -50.57
CA ALA A 6 4.16 10.29 -49.51
C ALA A 6 2.90 9.72 -48.85
N LEU A 7 2.03 9.02 -49.61
CA LEU A 7 0.86 8.33 -49.03
C LEU A 7 1.23 7.10 -48.21
N LEU A 8 2.28 6.34 -48.63
CA LEU A 8 2.77 5.19 -47.86
C LEU A 8 3.44 5.62 -46.54
N MET A 9 4.19 6.75 -46.56
CA MET A 9 4.79 7.30 -45.33
C MET A 9 3.74 7.84 -44.36
N ALA A 10 2.66 8.46 -44.84
CA ALA A 10 1.56 8.92 -44.01
C ALA A 10 0.75 7.76 -43.41
N ALA A 11 0.58 6.65 -44.15
CA ALA A 11 -0.06 5.43 -43.61
C ALA A 11 0.81 4.68 -42.59
N VAL A 12 2.15 4.71 -42.76
CA VAL A 12 3.08 4.12 -41.79
C VAL A 12 3.20 4.97 -40.51
N LEU A 13 3.08 6.31 -40.63
CA LEU A 13 3.04 7.18 -39.43
C LEU A 13 1.70 7.11 -38.69
N MET A 14 0.60 6.71 -39.31
CA MET A 14 -0.68 6.47 -38.62
C MET A 14 -0.78 5.08 -38.00
N LEU A 15 0.13 4.14 -38.28
CA LEU A 15 0.15 2.81 -37.68
C LEU A 15 1.07 2.72 -36.45
N SER A 16 1.80 3.78 -36.12
CA SER A 16 2.75 3.78 -34.96
C SER A 16 2.25 4.53 -33.73
N LEU A 17 1.01 5.01 -33.71
CA LEU A 17 0.30 5.47 -32.52
C LEU A 17 -0.83 4.47 -32.19
N ALA A 18 -0.47 3.22 -32.00
CA ALA A 18 -1.23 2.40 -31.08
C ALA A 18 -0.80 2.83 -29.67
N CYS A 19 -1.24 4.00 -29.21
CA CYS A 19 -1.47 4.21 -27.79
C CYS A 19 -2.34 3.01 -27.38
N VAL A 20 -1.86 2.18 -26.48
CA VAL A 20 -2.71 1.28 -25.70
C VAL A 20 -3.50 2.23 -24.83
N ALA A 21 -4.62 2.73 -25.36
CA ALA A 21 -5.55 3.52 -24.59
C ALA A 21 -6.12 2.56 -23.53
N SER A 22 -6.10 2.96 -22.26
CA SER A 22 -6.96 2.39 -21.22
C SER A 22 -8.39 2.24 -21.80
N ALA A 23 -9.13 1.23 -21.38
CA ALA A 23 -10.48 1.05 -21.90
C ALA A 23 -11.28 2.34 -21.70
N GLU A 24 -11.96 2.80 -22.73
CA GLU A 24 -12.79 4.00 -22.63
C GLU A 24 -13.91 3.74 -21.62
N ILE A 25 -13.95 4.51 -20.53
CA ILE A 25 -14.98 4.35 -19.48
C ILE A 25 -16.36 4.61 -20.11
N ASP A 26 -17.31 3.72 -19.80
CA ASP A 26 -18.67 3.81 -20.34
C ASP A 26 -19.31 5.18 -20.02
N PRO A 27 -19.69 5.97 -21.05
CA PRO A 27 -20.35 7.25 -20.83
C PRO A 27 -21.66 7.15 -20.01
N ALA A 28 -22.34 5.98 -20.03
CA ALA A 28 -23.52 5.76 -19.22
C ALA A 28 -23.17 5.65 -17.73
N LEU A 29 -22.03 5.04 -17.37
CA LEU A 29 -21.54 5.01 -16.00
C LEU A 29 -21.17 6.42 -15.52
N ILE A 30 -20.48 7.21 -16.36
CA ILE A 30 -20.13 8.59 -16.01
C ILE A 30 -21.40 9.41 -15.73
N ALA A 31 -22.43 9.32 -16.59
CA ALA A 31 -23.68 10.04 -16.40
C ALA A 31 -24.40 9.61 -15.11
N ALA A 32 -24.48 8.30 -14.82
CA ALA A 32 -25.09 7.79 -13.61
C ALA A 32 -24.30 8.21 -12.34
N ALA A 33 -22.98 8.21 -12.39
CA ALA A 33 -22.12 8.69 -11.31
C ALA A 33 -22.29 10.19 -11.04
N GLN A 34 -22.49 10.99 -12.09
CA GLN A 34 -22.79 12.42 -11.96
C GLN A 34 -24.19 12.68 -11.33
N GLU A 35 -25.13 11.76 -11.51
CA GLU A 35 -26.44 11.81 -10.82
C GLU A 35 -26.32 11.50 -9.33
N ASP A 36 -25.37 10.64 -8.92
CA ASP A 36 -25.04 10.40 -7.51
C ASP A 36 -24.52 11.69 -6.83
N GLY A 37 -23.77 12.52 -7.56
CA GLY A 37 -23.39 13.90 -7.22
C GLY A 37 -22.22 14.04 -6.27
N GLU A 38 -21.90 13.04 -5.43
CA GLU A 38 -20.76 13.06 -4.51
C GLU A 38 -20.12 11.67 -4.35
N LEU A 39 -18.91 11.65 -3.79
CA LEU A 39 -18.17 10.45 -3.44
C LEU A 39 -17.40 10.67 -2.14
N VAL A 40 -17.36 9.67 -1.26
CA VAL A 40 -16.60 9.68 -0.02
C VAL A 40 -15.54 8.57 -0.03
N VAL A 41 -14.27 8.96 0.02
CA VAL A 41 -13.12 8.06 -0.08
C VAL A 41 -12.46 7.88 1.29
N TYR A 42 -12.39 6.65 1.81
CA TYR A 42 -11.51 6.32 2.93
C TYR A 42 -10.17 5.85 2.38
N GLY A 43 -9.09 6.57 2.67
CA GLY A 43 -7.77 6.27 2.11
C GLY A 43 -6.79 5.78 3.15
N SER A 44 -5.96 4.80 2.77
CA SER A 44 -4.91 4.24 3.63
C SER A 44 -3.49 4.41 3.05
N CYS A 45 -3.36 5.07 1.91
CA CYS A 45 -2.08 5.54 1.37
C CYS A 45 -1.64 6.86 2.03
N GLU A 46 -0.55 7.45 1.57
CA GLU A 46 -0.10 8.76 2.03
C GLU A 46 -1.12 9.84 1.65
N GLU A 47 -1.36 10.77 2.59
CA GLU A 47 -2.43 11.78 2.46
C GLU A 47 -2.29 12.68 1.23
N PRO A 48 -1.07 13.13 0.81
CA PRO A 48 -0.94 13.93 -0.42
C PRO A 48 -1.42 13.19 -1.67
N TYR A 49 -1.13 11.89 -1.80
CA TYR A 49 -1.60 11.08 -2.93
C TYR A 49 -3.12 10.90 -2.89
N LEU A 50 -3.69 10.58 -1.74
CA LEU A 50 -5.15 10.49 -1.56
C LEU A 50 -5.83 11.80 -1.94
N ALA A 51 -5.31 12.93 -1.48
CA ALA A 51 -5.85 14.27 -1.78
C ALA A 51 -5.74 14.59 -3.29
N ALA A 52 -4.62 14.25 -3.92
CA ALA A 52 -4.41 14.45 -5.35
C ALA A 52 -5.40 13.62 -6.18
N ALA A 53 -5.57 12.33 -5.85
CA ALA A 53 -6.51 11.44 -6.54
C ALA A 53 -7.97 11.91 -6.39
N ALA A 54 -8.39 12.29 -5.18
CA ALA A 54 -9.74 12.79 -4.94
C ALA A 54 -10.02 14.10 -5.69
N LYS A 55 -9.08 15.03 -5.67
CA LYS A 55 -9.19 16.31 -6.38
C LYS A 55 -9.24 16.09 -7.89
N HIS A 56 -8.38 15.24 -8.45
CA HIS A 56 -8.33 14.98 -9.89
C HIS A 56 -9.62 14.28 -10.36
N PHE A 57 -10.16 13.34 -9.60
CA PHE A 57 -11.45 12.73 -9.88
C PHE A 57 -12.59 13.76 -9.94
N GLU A 58 -12.64 14.70 -8.96
CA GLU A 58 -13.60 15.80 -8.97
C GLU A 58 -13.43 16.69 -10.21
N GLU A 59 -12.19 17.01 -10.58
CA GLU A 59 -11.89 17.85 -11.77
C GLU A 59 -12.29 17.17 -13.10
N LEU A 60 -12.09 15.85 -13.20
CA LEU A 60 -12.43 15.10 -14.43
C LEU A 60 -13.94 14.90 -14.62
N TYR A 61 -14.65 14.57 -13.54
CA TYR A 61 -16.03 14.10 -13.65
C TYR A 61 -17.07 15.07 -13.08
N GLY A 62 -16.65 16.13 -12.41
CA GLY A 62 -17.54 17.10 -11.79
C GLY A 62 -18.32 16.56 -10.59
N ILE A 63 -17.86 15.43 -9.99
CA ILE A 63 -18.46 14.78 -8.83
C ILE A 63 -17.74 15.28 -7.60
N LYS A 64 -18.48 15.83 -6.62
CA LYS A 64 -17.90 16.35 -5.38
C LYS A 64 -17.26 15.22 -4.60
N THR A 65 -15.94 15.30 -4.33
CA THR A 65 -15.18 14.20 -3.73
C THR A 65 -14.61 14.59 -2.38
N TYR A 66 -15.05 13.88 -1.35
CA TYR A 66 -14.55 14.02 0.02
C TYR A 66 -13.61 12.86 0.34
N TYR A 67 -12.60 13.09 1.16
CA TYR A 67 -11.74 12.02 1.60
C TYR A 67 -11.44 12.08 3.10
N GLN A 68 -11.14 10.93 3.67
CA GLN A 68 -10.62 10.80 5.04
C GLN A 68 -9.42 9.84 5.03
N ARG A 69 -8.26 10.31 5.52
CA ARG A 69 -7.09 9.45 5.68
C ARG A 69 -7.20 8.68 6.99
N LEU A 70 -7.17 7.34 6.89
CA LEU A 70 -7.21 6.39 7.98
C LEU A 70 -6.16 5.29 7.71
N SER A 71 -5.62 4.64 8.75
CA SER A 71 -4.83 3.42 8.52
C SER A 71 -5.75 2.25 8.17
N THR A 72 -5.20 1.21 7.55
CA THR A 72 -5.99 0.10 6.98
C THR A 72 -6.88 -0.58 8.02
N GLY A 73 -6.36 -0.80 9.23
CA GLY A 73 -7.15 -1.38 10.32
C GLY A 73 -8.24 -0.45 10.85
N GLU A 74 -8.02 0.88 10.77
CA GLU A 74 -9.07 1.84 11.15
C GLU A 74 -10.20 1.89 10.14
N VAL A 75 -9.89 1.80 8.82
CA VAL A 75 -10.95 1.69 7.79
C VAL A 75 -11.74 0.41 8.02
N GLN A 76 -11.05 -0.73 8.24
CA GLN A 76 -11.71 -2.00 8.50
C GLN A 76 -12.64 -1.93 9.74
N ALA A 77 -12.17 -1.36 10.84
CA ALA A 77 -12.98 -1.19 12.04
C ALA A 77 -14.20 -0.30 11.78
N LYS A 78 -14.00 0.82 11.08
CA LYS A 78 -15.05 1.77 10.75
C LYS A 78 -16.15 1.16 9.89
N ILE A 79 -15.81 0.49 8.79
CA ILE A 79 -16.81 -0.16 7.93
C ILE A 79 -17.49 -1.36 8.60
N THR A 80 -16.83 -1.99 9.59
CA THR A 80 -17.42 -3.03 10.43
C THR A 80 -18.48 -2.45 11.35
N GLU A 81 -18.20 -1.32 11.99
CA GLU A 81 -19.20 -0.59 12.82
C GLU A 81 -20.38 -0.08 12.00
N GLU A 82 -20.12 0.33 10.75
CA GLU A 82 -21.11 0.91 9.83
C GLU A 82 -21.77 -0.14 8.92
N ALA A 83 -21.60 -1.44 9.19
CA ALA A 83 -22.04 -2.53 8.33
C ALA A 83 -23.48 -2.36 7.84
N GLY A 84 -23.66 -2.38 6.50
CA GLY A 84 -24.95 -2.21 5.82
C GLY A 84 -25.36 -0.76 5.54
N ASN A 85 -24.63 0.23 6.06
CA ASN A 85 -24.84 1.66 5.75
C ASN A 85 -23.55 2.44 5.99
N PRO A 86 -22.47 2.17 5.23
CA PRO A 86 -21.20 2.85 5.42
C PRO A 86 -21.32 4.35 5.10
N SER A 87 -20.60 5.18 5.87
CA SER A 87 -20.52 6.63 5.62
C SER A 87 -19.52 6.98 4.51
N GLY A 88 -18.72 6.02 4.03
CA GLY A 88 -17.86 6.12 2.88
C GLY A 88 -18.35 5.24 1.74
N ASP A 89 -17.84 5.49 0.54
CA ASP A 89 -18.23 4.74 -0.65
C ASP A 89 -17.14 3.77 -1.10
N VAL A 90 -15.87 4.20 -1.00
CA VAL A 90 -14.73 3.45 -1.51
C VAL A 90 -13.56 3.48 -0.54
N TRP A 91 -12.72 2.44 -0.65
CA TRP A 91 -11.43 2.35 0.00
C TRP A 91 -10.31 2.57 -1.02
N PHE A 92 -9.29 3.35 -0.69
CA PHE A 92 -8.17 3.65 -1.58
C PHE A 92 -6.81 3.52 -0.87
N GLY A 93 -5.97 2.60 -1.36
CA GLY A 93 -4.63 2.34 -0.82
C GLY A 93 -4.60 1.45 0.43
N GLY A 94 -3.38 1.12 0.85
CA GLY A 94 -3.12 0.22 1.97
C GLY A 94 -3.13 -1.26 1.59
N THR A 95 -2.61 -2.12 2.48
CA THR A 95 -2.39 -3.55 2.22
C THR A 95 -3.66 -4.36 2.05
N THR A 96 -3.60 -5.45 1.26
CA THR A 96 -4.77 -6.26 0.89
C THR A 96 -5.29 -7.18 2.00
N ASP A 97 -4.54 -7.46 3.08
CA ASP A 97 -5.03 -8.35 4.14
C ASP A 97 -6.35 -7.87 4.76
N PRO A 98 -6.52 -6.59 5.18
CA PRO A 98 -7.79 -6.08 5.66
C PRO A 98 -8.91 -6.06 4.61
N TYR A 99 -8.57 -5.90 3.31
CA TYR A 99 -9.55 -6.02 2.22
C TYR A 99 -10.10 -7.44 2.12
N ASN A 100 -9.23 -8.45 2.18
CA ASN A 100 -9.62 -9.86 2.16
C ASN A 100 -10.52 -10.22 3.35
N GLU A 101 -10.16 -9.74 4.55
CA GLU A 101 -10.98 -9.92 5.76
C GLU A 101 -12.35 -9.26 5.61
N SER A 102 -12.39 -8.03 5.07
CA SER A 102 -13.62 -7.27 4.84
C SER A 102 -14.50 -7.91 3.77
N ALA A 103 -13.93 -8.43 2.68
CA ALA A 103 -14.65 -9.16 1.65
C ALA A 103 -15.31 -10.43 2.21
N LYS A 104 -14.56 -11.23 3.01
CA LYS A 104 -15.10 -12.41 3.72
C LYS A 104 -16.24 -12.05 4.68
N ALA A 105 -16.20 -10.89 5.28
CA ALA A 105 -17.24 -10.38 6.18
C ALA A 105 -18.45 -9.79 5.44
N GLY A 106 -18.44 -9.72 4.09
CA GLY A 106 -19.51 -9.14 3.28
C GLY A 106 -19.58 -7.60 3.39
N LEU A 107 -18.47 -6.94 3.66
CA LEU A 107 -18.36 -5.48 3.80
C LEU A 107 -17.91 -4.78 2.53
N LEU A 108 -17.50 -5.54 1.50
CA LEU A 108 -17.10 -5.03 0.20
C LEU A 108 -18.04 -5.52 -0.89
N MET A 109 -18.32 -4.65 -1.86
CA MET A 109 -19.08 -4.96 -3.05
C MET A 109 -18.19 -5.59 -4.12
N SER A 110 -18.64 -6.66 -4.74
CA SER A 110 -18.01 -7.19 -5.95
C SER A 110 -18.39 -6.34 -7.16
N TYR A 111 -17.40 -5.93 -7.91
CA TYR A 111 -17.57 -5.17 -9.16
C TYR A 111 -16.53 -5.63 -10.17
N GLU A 112 -16.94 -6.00 -11.38
CA GLU A 112 -16.03 -6.36 -12.46
C GLU A 112 -15.61 -5.11 -13.23
N ALA A 113 -14.42 -4.60 -12.92
CA ALA A 113 -13.88 -3.40 -13.53
C ALA A 113 -13.33 -3.69 -14.94
N ALA A 114 -13.72 -2.89 -15.92
CA ALA A 114 -13.23 -3.01 -17.29
C ALA A 114 -11.71 -2.72 -17.38
N ASN A 115 -11.23 -1.72 -16.62
CA ASN A 115 -9.82 -1.36 -16.56
C ASN A 115 -8.95 -2.37 -15.79
N ALA A 116 -9.53 -3.39 -15.15
CA ALA A 116 -8.76 -4.50 -14.57
C ALA A 116 -7.93 -5.27 -15.61
N ALA A 117 -8.28 -5.18 -16.90
CA ALA A 117 -7.49 -5.74 -18.00
C ALA A 117 -6.08 -5.11 -18.11
N ASP A 118 -5.89 -3.90 -17.59
CA ASP A 118 -4.62 -3.18 -17.61
C ASP A 118 -3.70 -3.49 -16.40
N LEU A 119 -4.14 -4.33 -15.47
CA LEU A 119 -3.30 -4.83 -14.38
C LEU A 119 -2.12 -5.65 -14.94
N ALA A 120 -0.92 -5.43 -14.41
CA ALA A 120 0.29 -6.10 -14.85
C ALA A 120 0.30 -7.62 -14.57
N SER A 121 -0.54 -8.08 -13.63
CA SER A 121 -0.71 -9.49 -13.27
C SER A 121 -2.07 -9.71 -12.62
N ASP A 122 -2.62 -10.92 -12.76
CA ASP A 122 -3.86 -11.32 -12.08
C ASP A 122 -3.71 -11.35 -10.55
N MET A 123 -2.48 -11.44 -10.02
CA MET A 123 -2.24 -11.34 -8.58
C MET A 123 -2.60 -9.98 -7.97
N TYR A 124 -2.76 -8.94 -8.80
CA TYR A 124 -3.14 -7.59 -8.37
C TYR A 124 -4.65 -7.38 -8.32
N ARG A 125 -5.44 -8.43 -8.24
CA ARG A 125 -6.89 -8.35 -8.03
C ARG A 125 -7.40 -9.52 -7.20
N ASP A 126 -8.52 -9.33 -6.53
CA ASP A 126 -9.33 -10.43 -6.01
C ASP A 126 -10.02 -11.15 -7.18
N ALA A 127 -10.09 -12.49 -7.11
CA ALA A 127 -10.68 -13.30 -8.19
C ALA A 127 -12.19 -13.05 -8.38
N ASP A 128 -12.88 -12.64 -7.32
CA ASP A 128 -14.31 -12.35 -7.30
C ASP A 128 -14.60 -10.84 -7.45
N GLY A 129 -13.56 -10.02 -7.70
CA GLY A 129 -13.70 -8.58 -7.98
C GLY A 129 -13.99 -7.72 -6.76
N TYR A 130 -13.65 -8.14 -5.56
CA TYR A 130 -13.83 -7.34 -4.35
C TYR A 130 -12.81 -6.22 -4.18
N TRP A 131 -11.60 -6.35 -4.74
CA TRP A 131 -10.58 -5.32 -4.72
C TRP A 131 -9.64 -5.43 -5.92
N TYR A 132 -8.99 -4.30 -6.24
CA TYR A 132 -8.02 -4.16 -7.32
C TYR A 132 -6.78 -3.43 -6.82
N GLY A 133 -5.59 -3.94 -7.17
CA GLY A 133 -4.31 -3.33 -6.86
C GLY A 133 -4.04 -2.09 -7.70
N ILE A 134 -3.47 -1.08 -7.08
CA ILE A 134 -3.08 0.18 -7.72
C ILE A 134 -1.57 0.41 -7.65
N TYR A 135 -0.91 -0.15 -6.64
CA TYR A 135 0.54 -0.09 -6.47
C TYR A 135 1.06 -1.29 -5.68
N LYS A 136 2.38 -1.44 -5.60
CA LYS A 136 3.07 -2.32 -4.66
C LYS A 136 4.24 -1.61 -3.97
N GLY A 137 4.58 -2.04 -2.74
CA GLY A 137 5.67 -1.49 -1.94
C GLY A 137 6.50 -2.59 -1.30
N ILE A 138 7.83 -2.50 -1.38
CA ILE A 138 8.75 -3.48 -0.80
C ILE A 138 8.86 -3.24 0.71
N LEU A 139 8.68 -4.26 1.52
CA LEU A 139 8.91 -4.23 2.95
C LEU A 139 10.43 -4.26 3.24
N GLY A 140 10.88 -3.47 4.21
CA GLY A 140 12.30 -3.45 4.58
C GLY A 140 12.57 -2.58 5.80
N PHE A 141 13.82 -2.14 5.92
CA PHE A 141 14.24 -1.27 7.02
C PHE A 141 14.72 0.07 6.48
N MET A 142 14.37 1.11 7.21
CA MET A 142 14.92 2.46 7.07
C MET A 142 15.77 2.73 8.30
N VAL A 143 17.03 3.10 8.12
CA VAL A 143 17.94 3.30 9.24
C VAL A 143 18.54 4.70 9.21
N ASN A 144 18.62 5.35 10.38
CA ASN A 144 19.33 6.61 10.52
C ASN A 144 20.83 6.32 10.67
N THR A 145 21.60 6.64 9.64
CA THR A 145 23.03 6.32 9.57
C THR A 145 23.87 7.17 10.52
N GLU A 146 23.48 8.41 10.79
CA GLU A 146 24.16 9.30 11.73
C GLU A 146 23.98 8.83 13.17
N GLU A 147 22.74 8.44 13.55
CA GLU A 147 22.47 7.91 14.88
C GLU A 147 23.18 6.56 15.10
N LEU A 148 23.17 5.65 14.12
CA LEU A 148 23.93 4.41 14.21
C LEU A 148 25.43 4.69 14.40
N GLN A 149 26.00 5.64 13.63
CA GLN A 149 27.40 6.03 13.77
C GLN A 149 27.68 6.65 15.15
N ARG A 150 26.80 7.53 15.66
CA ARG A 150 26.92 8.14 16.99
C ARG A 150 26.92 7.11 18.10
N LEU A 151 26.13 6.03 17.93
CA LEU A 151 26.02 4.91 18.87
C LEU A 151 27.15 3.87 18.70
N GLY A 152 27.96 3.96 17.64
CA GLY A 152 29.00 2.99 17.31
C GLY A 152 28.42 1.65 16.84
N LEU A 153 27.24 1.67 16.21
CA LEU A 153 26.52 0.47 15.76
C LEU A 153 26.59 0.35 14.22
N GLU A 154 26.59 -0.89 13.72
CA GLU A 154 26.41 -1.18 12.31
C GLU A 154 24.91 -1.19 11.95
N ALA A 155 24.59 -0.97 10.68
CA ALA A 155 23.24 -1.15 10.19
C ALA A 155 22.86 -2.66 10.14
N PRO A 156 21.61 -3.04 10.47
CA PRO A 156 21.16 -4.41 10.34
C PRO A 156 21.18 -4.84 8.86
N LYS A 157 21.54 -6.09 8.56
CA LYS A 157 21.55 -6.64 7.20
C LYS A 157 20.33 -7.51 6.91
N GLY A 158 19.64 -7.94 7.96
CA GLY A 158 18.48 -8.83 7.85
C GLY A 158 17.67 -8.90 9.14
N TRP A 159 16.60 -9.67 9.08
CA TRP A 159 15.64 -9.81 10.17
C TRP A 159 16.28 -10.30 11.48
N ASN A 160 17.22 -11.25 11.40
CA ASN A 160 17.88 -11.80 12.60
C ASN A 160 18.79 -10.77 13.29
N ASP A 161 19.33 -9.81 12.55
CA ASP A 161 20.15 -8.75 13.14
C ASP A 161 19.33 -7.86 14.08
N LEU A 162 18.02 -7.69 13.82
CA LEU A 162 17.14 -6.88 14.68
C LEU A 162 16.99 -7.44 16.11
N LEU A 163 17.37 -8.69 16.33
CA LEU A 163 17.34 -9.33 17.67
C LEU A 163 18.59 -9.01 18.50
N LYS A 164 19.62 -8.37 17.93
CA LYS A 164 20.83 -8.04 18.67
C LYS A 164 20.52 -7.10 19.84
N PRO A 165 21.04 -7.38 21.05
CA PRO A 165 20.71 -6.60 22.23
C PRO A 165 21.17 -5.14 22.16
N GLU A 166 22.15 -4.82 21.31
CA GLU A 166 22.60 -3.44 21.07
C GLU A 166 21.55 -2.56 20.40
N TYR A 167 20.52 -3.14 19.76
CA TYR A 167 19.41 -2.38 19.17
C TYR A 167 18.24 -2.16 20.13
N LYS A 168 18.40 -2.51 21.42
CA LYS A 168 17.36 -2.34 22.42
C LYS A 168 16.86 -0.89 22.48
N GLY A 169 15.57 -0.71 22.24
CA GLY A 169 14.91 0.60 22.27
C GLY A 169 15.20 1.49 21.07
N LEU A 170 15.77 0.94 19.98
CA LEU A 170 16.10 1.68 18.75
C LEU A 170 15.15 1.38 17.58
N ILE A 171 14.33 0.33 17.70
CA ILE A 171 13.50 -0.16 16.60
C ILE A 171 12.07 0.33 16.78
N TRP A 172 11.48 0.86 15.70
CA TRP A 172 10.05 1.16 15.62
C TRP A 172 9.38 0.29 14.58
N MET A 173 8.16 -0.13 14.90
CA MET A 173 7.31 -0.94 14.03
C MET A 173 5.86 -0.45 14.17
N SER A 174 5.00 -0.71 13.19
CA SER A 174 3.58 -0.38 13.33
C SER A 174 2.81 -1.41 14.18
N ASN A 175 1.63 -0.99 14.66
CA ASN A 175 0.76 -1.79 15.53
C ASN A 175 -0.14 -2.71 14.68
N PRO A 176 -0.16 -4.04 14.90
CA PRO A 176 -1.00 -4.97 14.14
C PRO A 176 -2.51 -4.73 14.26
N ASN A 177 -2.97 -4.06 15.34
CA ASN A 177 -4.39 -3.72 15.47
C ASN A 177 -4.84 -2.60 14.54
N THR A 178 -3.91 -1.73 14.08
CA THR A 178 -4.28 -0.52 13.35
C THR A 178 -3.67 -0.43 11.96
N ALA A 179 -2.55 -1.12 11.71
CA ALA A 179 -1.79 -0.99 10.47
C ALA A 179 -1.65 -2.33 9.73
N GLY A 180 -2.04 -2.35 8.46
CA GLY A 180 -1.84 -3.49 7.59
C GLY A 180 -0.36 -3.83 7.37
N THR A 181 0.54 -2.83 7.39
CA THR A 181 1.99 -3.05 7.35
C THR A 181 2.47 -4.01 8.43
N ALA A 182 1.96 -3.88 9.67
CA ALA A 182 2.32 -4.80 10.75
C ALA A 182 1.77 -6.21 10.52
N LYS A 183 0.57 -6.35 9.98
CA LYS A 183 0.02 -7.65 9.56
C LYS A 183 0.91 -8.30 8.50
N LEU A 184 1.34 -7.54 7.49
CA LEU A 184 2.27 -8.03 6.47
C LEU A 184 3.63 -8.45 7.08
N ILE A 185 4.17 -7.72 8.06
CA ILE A 185 5.41 -8.10 8.76
C ILE A 185 5.22 -9.46 9.44
N ILE A 186 4.09 -9.68 10.11
CA ILE A 186 3.78 -10.95 10.79
C ILE A 186 3.72 -12.10 9.77
N ASN A 187 2.94 -11.93 8.69
CA ASN A 187 2.82 -12.91 7.62
C ASN A 187 4.18 -13.22 6.97
N THR A 188 4.99 -12.19 6.70
CA THR A 188 6.34 -12.35 6.15
C THR A 188 7.21 -13.22 7.02
N MET A 189 7.19 -12.98 8.34
CA MET A 189 8.00 -13.77 9.28
C MET A 189 7.50 -15.21 9.39
N VAL A 190 6.18 -15.43 9.36
CA VAL A 190 5.60 -16.77 9.35
C VAL A 190 6.02 -17.53 8.10
N GLN A 191 6.00 -16.91 6.93
CA GLN A 191 6.39 -17.54 5.67
C GLN A 191 7.90 -17.77 5.56
N LEU A 192 8.73 -16.90 6.14
CA LEU A 192 10.19 -17.06 6.14
C LEU A 192 10.68 -18.10 7.16
N LYS A 193 10.04 -18.23 8.32
CA LYS A 193 10.57 -19.01 9.44
C LYS A 193 9.69 -20.20 9.84
N GLY A 194 8.44 -20.25 9.38
CA GLY A 194 7.39 -21.07 9.93
C GLY A 194 6.78 -20.44 11.18
N HIS A 195 5.52 -20.79 11.47
CA HIS A 195 4.68 -20.18 12.51
C HIS A 195 5.36 -20.09 13.89
N ASP A 196 5.78 -21.23 14.43
CA ASP A 196 6.30 -21.27 15.81
C ASP A 196 7.60 -20.48 16.00
N GLU A 197 8.47 -20.51 15.00
CA GLU A 197 9.74 -19.75 15.05
C GLU A 197 9.49 -18.26 14.80
N ALA A 198 8.47 -17.88 14.02
CA ALA A 198 8.05 -16.49 13.88
C ALA A 198 7.52 -15.90 15.19
N MET A 199 6.70 -16.64 15.94
CA MET A 199 6.20 -16.20 17.25
C MET A 199 7.35 -16.03 18.25
N LYS A 200 8.31 -16.95 18.30
CA LYS A 200 9.53 -16.80 19.13
C LYS A 200 10.36 -15.59 18.70
N TYR A 201 10.49 -15.37 17.39
CA TYR A 201 11.18 -14.21 16.84
C TYR A 201 10.56 -12.90 17.34
N PHE A 202 9.22 -12.78 17.31
CA PHE A 202 8.54 -11.57 17.77
C PHE A 202 8.69 -11.33 19.27
N VAL A 203 8.71 -12.37 20.10
CA VAL A 203 9.01 -12.25 21.54
C VAL A 203 10.41 -11.67 21.76
N GLU A 204 11.40 -12.07 20.98
CA GLU A 204 12.76 -11.51 21.07
C GLU A 204 12.84 -10.10 20.47
N LEU A 205 12.20 -9.86 19.31
CA LEU A 205 12.16 -8.55 18.66
C LEU A 205 11.51 -7.50 19.56
N ASP A 206 10.43 -7.85 20.26
CA ASP A 206 9.70 -6.95 21.14
C ASP A 206 10.59 -6.31 22.22
N LYS A 207 11.63 -7.01 22.68
CA LYS A 207 12.61 -6.49 23.65
C LYS A 207 13.40 -5.30 23.11
N ASN A 208 13.49 -5.17 21.78
CA ASN A 208 14.22 -4.12 21.07
C ASN A 208 13.31 -3.01 20.52
N ILE A 209 11.99 -3.26 20.47
CA ILE A 209 11.02 -2.28 20.00
C ILE A 209 10.84 -1.15 21.03
N ALA A 210 11.06 0.09 20.60
CA ALA A 210 10.77 1.28 21.41
C ALA A 210 9.30 1.71 21.27
N GLN A 211 8.77 1.65 20.05
CA GLN A 211 7.45 2.19 19.71
C GLN A 211 6.70 1.30 18.73
N TYR A 212 5.43 1.04 19.02
CA TYR A 212 4.45 0.57 18.04
C TYR A 212 3.59 1.74 17.59
N THR A 213 3.72 2.10 16.29
CA THR A 213 3.04 3.27 15.73
C THR A 213 1.65 2.92 15.22
N LYS A 214 0.71 3.85 15.29
CA LYS A 214 -0.66 3.68 14.79
C LYS A 214 -0.70 3.44 13.27
N SER A 215 0.13 4.19 12.52
CA SER A 215 0.22 4.10 11.05
C SER A 215 1.43 3.28 10.62
N GLY A 216 1.31 2.55 9.48
CA GLY A 216 2.40 1.82 8.84
C GLY A 216 3.59 2.70 8.46
N SER A 217 3.34 3.94 8.00
CA SER A 217 4.36 4.94 7.68
C SER A 217 4.88 5.73 8.90
N GLY A 218 4.40 5.42 10.11
CA GLY A 218 4.85 6.10 11.33
C GLY A 218 6.37 6.03 11.57
N PRO A 219 7.01 4.85 11.45
CA PRO A 219 8.45 4.72 11.61
C PRO A 219 9.23 5.58 10.60
N SER A 220 8.88 5.56 9.31
CA SER A 220 9.62 6.29 8.26
C SER A 220 9.69 7.80 8.54
N LYS A 221 8.60 8.40 9.00
CA LYS A 221 8.47 9.83 9.32
C LYS A 221 9.36 10.27 10.49
N LYS A 222 9.94 9.31 11.23
CA LYS A 222 10.73 9.56 12.43
C LYS A 222 12.21 9.17 12.29
N VAL A 223 12.56 8.44 11.24
CA VAL A 223 13.95 8.01 11.02
C VAL A 223 14.84 9.19 10.70
N GLY A 224 14.48 10.07 9.77
CA GLY A 224 15.31 11.21 9.36
C GLY A 224 15.64 12.17 10.49
N ILE A 225 14.69 12.42 11.40
CA ILE A 225 14.87 13.30 12.57
C ILE A 225 15.51 12.60 13.77
N GLY A 226 15.83 11.30 13.68
CA GLY A 226 16.53 10.53 14.72
C GLY A 226 15.67 10.10 15.91
N GLU A 227 14.35 10.30 15.91
CA GLU A 227 13.47 9.75 16.94
C GLU A 227 13.34 8.21 16.82
N CYS A 228 13.38 7.70 15.59
CA CYS A 228 13.47 6.30 15.26
C CYS A 228 14.83 6.01 14.62
N VAL A 229 15.60 5.08 15.16
CA VAL A 229 16.92 4.74 14.59
C VAL A 229 16.79 3.67 13.52
N ILE A 230 15.92 2.69 13.74
CA ILE A 230 15.62 1.61 12.80
C ILE A 230 14.10 1.50 12.66
N GLY A 231 13.56 1.87 11.52
CA GLY A 231 12.15 1.76 11.19
C GLY A 231 11.88 0.54 10.33
N ILE A 232 10.91 -0.30 10.70
CA ILE A 232 10.41 -1.38 9.86
C ILE A 232 9.16 -0.88 9.13
N GLY A 233 9.18 -0.92 7.79
CA GLY A 233 8.07 -0.42 6.97
C GLY A 233 8.37 -0.54 5.47
N PHE A 234 7.66 0.23 4.66
CA PHE A 234 7.86 0.20 3.21
C PHE A 234 8.99 1.12 2.77
N LEU A 235 9.82 0.63 1.86
CA LEU A 235 11.02 1.35 1.42
C LEU A 235 10.69 2.61 0.61
N HIS A 236 9.54 2.67 -0.06
CA HIS A 236 9.08 3.87 -0.75
C HIS A 236 8.82 5.04 0.21
N ASP A 237 8.35 4.77 1.43
CA ASP A 237 8.22 5.80 2.47
C ASP A 237 9.59 6.37 2.86
N GLY A 238 10.62 5.52 2.89
CA GLY A 238 12.00 5.96 3.13
C GLY A 238 12.55 6.79 1.98
N ILE A 239 12.24 6.43 0.73
CA ILE A 239 12.59 7.24 -0.46
C ILE A 239 12.00 8.64 -0.32
N ALA A 240 10.71 8.75 0.04
CA ALA A 240 10.05 10.03 0.23
C ALA A 240 10.77 10.91 1.28
N GLN A 241 11.23 10.32 2.39
CA GLN A 241 11.98 11.06 3.40
C GLN A 241 13.37 11.50 2.88
N ILE A 242 14.10 10.63 2.15
CA ILE A 242 15.39 10.98 1.57
C ILE A 242 15.24 12.15 0.58
N LEU A 243 14.25 12.07 -0.32
CA LEU A 243 13.99 13.13 -1.29
C LEU A 243 13.47 14.43 -0.66
N SER A 244 12.86 14.34 0.53
CA SER A 244 12.51 15.51 1.36
C SER A 244 13.70 16.14 2.09
N GLY A 245 14.92 15.61 1.90
CA GLY A 245 16.17 16.19 2.42
C GLY A 245 16.80 15.46 3.61
N TYR A 246 16.29 14.28 4.00
CA TYR A 246 16.91 13.44 5.04
C TYR A 246 17.91 12.45 4.42
N ASP A 247 19.08 12.94 4.00
CA ASP A 247 20.16 12.17 3.37
C ASP A 247 20.87 11.20 4.36
N ASN A 248 20.56 11.30 5.64
CA ASN A 248 21.02 10.41 6.70
C ASN A 248 20.19 9.09 6.79
N ILE A 249 19.30 8.80 5.86
CA ILE A 249 18.55 7.55 5.82
C ILE A 249 19.19 6.57 4.83
N ALA A 250 19.40 5.30 5.26
CA ALA A 250 19.69 4.20 4.36
C ALA A 250 18.53 3.21 4.31
N LEU A 251 18.28 2.68 3.12
CA LEU A 251 17.24 1.67 2.86
C LEU A 251 17.88 0.29 2.83
N ILE A 252 17.30 -0.65 3.57
CA ILE A 252 17.84 -2.01 3.71
C ILE A 252 16.77 -3.03 3.27
N ILE A 253 17.09 -3.81 2.25
CA ILE A 253 16.35 -5.04 1.92
C ILE A 253 16.92 -6.17 2.78
N PRO A 254 16.13 -6.84 3.62
CA PRO A 254 16.61 -7.93 4.48
C PRO A 254 17.25 -9.07 3.68
N SER A 255 18.43 -9.52 4.10
CA SER A 255 19.23 -10.54 3.40
C SER A 255 18.58 -11.92 3.36
N GLU A 256 17.71 -12.24 4.31
CA GLU A 256 16.94 -13.49 4.34
C GLU A 256 15.75 -13.48 3.37
N GLY A 257 15.49 -12.36 2.72
CA GLY A 257 14.33 -12.11 1.88
C GLY A 257 13.29 -11.24 2.58
N THR A 258 12.40 -10.70 1.79
CA THR A 258 11.30 -9.85 2.25
C THR A 258 10.09 -10.00 1.34
N SER A 259 8.94 -9.51 1.79
CA SER A 259 7.70 -9.47 1.02
C SER A 259 7.42 -8.07 0.46
N PHE A 260 6.26 -7.94 -0.13
CA PHE A 260 5.74 -6.66 -0.63
C PHE A 260 4.25 -6.54 -0.32
N GLU A 261 3.78 -5.30 -0.19
CA GLU A 261 2.34 -5.02 -0.18
C GLU A 261 1.80 -4.92 -1.60
N ILE A 262 0.50 -5.19 -1.73
CA ILE A 262 -0.33 -4.68 -2.82
C ILE A 262 -1.25 -3.64 -2.20
N GLY A 263 -1.12 -2.38 -2.63
CA GLY A 263 -2.05 -1.33 -2.25
C GLY A 263 -3.26 -1.40 -3.17
N ALA A 264 -4.47 -1.43 -2.58
CA ALA A 264 -5.68 -1.74 -3.33
C ALA A 264 -6.75 -0.64 -3.26
N THR A 265 -7.79 -0.79 -4.09
CA THR A 265 -9.02 -0.02 -4.04
C THR A 265 -10.22 -0.96 -4.07
N ALA A 266 -11.32 -0.60 -3.39
CA ALA A 266 -12.54 -1.40 -3.28
C ALA A 266 -13.77 -0.52 -3.06
N ILE A 267 -14.95 -1.06 -3.32
CA ILE A 267 -16.24 -0.43 -3.05
C ILE A 267 -16.80 -1.01 -1.73
N PHE A 268 -17.34 -0.17 -0.86
CA PHE A 268 -18.02 -0.65 0.35
C PHE A 268 -19.42 -1.20 0.01
N GLU A 269 -19.78 -2.33 0.59
CA GLU A 269 -21.11 -2.91 0.45
C GLU A 269 -22.15 -1.99 1.09
N GLY A 270 -23.20 -1.63 0.31
CA GLY A 270 -24.27 -0.75 0.76
C GLY A 270 -23.90 0.74 0.79
N CYS A 271 -22.84 1.16 0.09
CA CYS A 271 -22.47 2.57 -0.05
C CYS A 271 -23.59 3.39 -0.70
N ALA A 272 -23.63 4.70 -0.39
CA ALA A 272 -24.70 5.57 -0.85
C ALA A 272 -24.59 5.97 -2.33
N HIS A 273 -23.35 6.04 -2.87
CA HIS A 273 -23.04 6.57 -4.20
C HIS A 273 -22.42 5.49 -5.09
N GLU A 274 -23.20 4.42 -5.37
CA GLU A 274 -22.71 3.19 -6.02
C GLU A 274 -22.12 3.43 -7.42
N ASN A 275 -22.74 4.32 -8.23
CA ASN A 275 -22.22 4.58 -9.59
C ASN A 275 -20.94 5.42 -9.53
N ALA A 276 -20.87 6.40 -8.62
CA ALA A 276 -19.65 7.17 -8.38
C ALA A 276 -18.52 6.28 -7.85
N ALA A 277 -18.84 5.31 -6.98
CA ALA A 277 -17.89 4.32 -6.48
C ALA A 277 -17.37 3.40 -7.59
N LYS A 278 -18.22 2.92 -8.49
CA LYS A 278 -17.81 2.13 -9.67
C LYS A 278 -16.93 2.95 -10.61
N LEU A 279 -17.30 4.20 -10.88
CA LEU A 279 -16.50 5.11 -11.69
C LEU A 279 -15.12 5.38 -11.04
N TRP A 280 -15.07 5.48 -9.70
CA TRP A 280 -13.82 5.59 -8.97
C TRP A 280 -12.91 4.37 -9.20
N ILE A 281 -13.44 3.15 -9.20
CA ILE A 281 -12.62 1.95 -9.48
C ILE A 281 -12.03 2.02 -10.89
N GLU A 282 -12.83 2.36 -11.90
CA GLU A 282 -12.31 2.51 -13.27
C GLU A 282 -11.22 3.57 -13.36
N TYR A 283 -11.43 4.72 -12.71
CA TYR A 283 -10.44 5.80 -12.62
C TYR A 283 -9.18 5.36 -11.86
N ALA A 284 -9.32 4.69 -10.71
CA ALA A 284 -8.20 4.25 -9.88
C ALA A 284 -7.28 3.23 -10.60
N LEU A 285 -7.82 2.53 -11.61
CA LEU A 285 -7.08 1.58 -12.45
C LEU A 285 -6.55 2.22 -13.75
N SER A 286 -6.50 3.54 -13.83
CA SER A 286 -5.95 4.26 -14.97
C SER A 286 -4.58 4.87 -14.67
N PRO A 287 -3.73 5.08 -15.71
CA PRO A 287 -2.48 5.84 -15.55
C PRO A 287 -2.71 7.23 -14.96
N GLU A 288 -3.81 7.91 -15.39
CA GLU A 288 -4.13 9.26 -14.91
C GLU A 288 -4.29 9.33 -13.38
N CYS A 289 -4.72 8.25 -12.73
CA CYS A 289 -4.83 8.21 -11.27
C CYS A 289 -3.52 7.78 -10.62
N VAL A 290 -2.94 6.65 -11.07
CA VAL A 290 -1.81 6.06 -10.33
C VAL A 290 -0.52 6.86 -10.49
N GLU A 291 -0.33 7.57 -11.60
CA GLU A 291 0.84 8.43 -11.83
C GLU A 291 0.83 9.71 -10.97
N LEU A 292 -0.33 10.12 -10.43
CA LEU A 292 -0.40 11.23 -9.45
C LEU A 292 0.43 10.95 -8.19
N ALA A 293 0.76 9.69 -7.93
CA ALA A 293 1.60 9.29 -6.80
C ALA A 293 2.99 9.96 -6.87
N ASP A 294 3.61 10.07 -8.06
CA ASP A 294 4.94 10.70 -8.22
C ASP A 294 4.89 12.19 -7.88
N ASP A 295 3.92 12.93 -8.42
CA ASP A 295 3.72 14.35 -8.12
C ASP A 295 3.36 14.60 -6.64
N ALA A 296 2.74 13.62 -6.00
CA ALA A 296 2.38 13.63 -4.58
C ALA A 296 3.49 13.11 -3.65
N GLU A 297 4.72 12.90 -4.16
CA GLU A 297 5.87 12.39 -3.42
C GLU A 297 5.62 11.02 -2.76
N SER A 298 4.80 10.18 -3.42
CA SER A 298 4.41 8.84 -3.01
C SER A 298 4.98 7.83 -4.02
N TYR A 299 6.11 7.22 -3.69
CA TYR A 299 7.01 6.55 -4.64
C TYR A 299 6.83 5.02 -4.68
N GLN A 300 5.59 4.55 -4.64
CA GLN A 300 5.26 3.13 -4.81
C GLN A 300 5.50 2.67 -6.25
N PHE A 301 5.72 1.38 -6.45
CA PHE A 301 5.75 0.76 -7.78
C PHE A 301 4.32 0.58 -8.30
N LEU A 302 4.03 1.14 -9.46
CA LEU A 302 2.70 1.09 -10.06
C LEU A 302 2.46 -0.27 -10.72
N VAL A 303 1.24 -0.81 -10.60
CA VAL A 303 0.86 -2.13 -11.10
C VAL A 303 -0.05 -2.10 -12.33
N ILE A 304 -0.27 -0.91 -12.90
CA ILE A 304 -0.97 -0.72 -14.18
C ILE A 304 0.07 -0.78 -15.31
N LYS A 305 -0.18 -1.63 -16.33
CA LYS A 305 0.79 -1.91 -17.43
C LYS A 305 1.23 -0.68 -18.19
N THR A 306 0.32 0.26 -18.38
CA THR A 306 0.52 1.46 -19.21
C THR A 306 1.04 2.65 -18.42
N ALA A 307 1.07 2.57 -17.07
CA ALA A 307 1.53 3.63 -16.21
C ALA A 307 3.08 3.74 -16.21
N GLN A 308 3.57 4.97 -16.14
CA GLN A 308 4.99 5.27 -16.00
C GLN A 308 5.39 5.14 -14.53
N GLN A 309 6.43 4.32 -14.27
CA GLN A 309 6.98 4.19 -12.93
C GLN A 309 7.60 5.52 -12.46
N PRO A 310 7.53 5.85 -11.15
CA PRO A 310 8.17 7.05 -10.62
C PRO A 310 9.67 7.07 -10.93
N ALA A 311 10.12 8.05 -11.72
CA ALA A 311 11.53 8.16 -12.11
C ALA A 311 12.46 8.40 -10.90
N ALA A 312 11.93 9.00 -9.84
CA ALA A 312 12.67 9.27 -8.60
C ALA A 312 13.11 8.00 -7.85
N VAL A 313 12.52 6.83 -8.14
CA VAL A 313 12.88 5.54 -7.50
C VAL A 313 14.12 4.89 -8.13
N GLU A 314 14.41 5.16 -9.41
CA GLU A 314 15.48 4.52 -10.16
C GLU A 314 16.86 4.62 -9.48
N PRO A 315 17.29 5.79 -8.95
CA PRO A 315 18.60 5.92 -8.29
C PRO A 315 18.80 5.04 -7.06
N PHE A 316 17.73 4.55 -6.44
CA PHE A 316 17.80 3.70 -5.24
C PHE A 316 18.04 2.22 -5.58
N GLY A 317 17.94 1.83 -6.85
CA GLY A 317 18.22 0.47 -7.31
C GLY A 317 17.35 -0.62 -6.68
N LEU A 318 16.15 -0.27 -6.23
CA LEU A 318 15.19 -1.22 -5.68
C LEU A 318 14.55 -2.04 -6.81
N ASP A 319 14.71 -3.36 -6.77
CA ASP A 319 14.00 -4.26 -7.68
C ASP A 319 12.70 -4.75 -7.01
N PRO A 320 11.51 -4.34 -7.52
CA PRO A 320 10.24 -4.76 -6.95
C PRO A 320 9.95 -6.26 -7.09
N ASN A 321 10.79 -7.01 -7.82
CA ASN A 321 10.66 -8.44 -7.99
C ASN A 321 11.66 -9.23 -7.12
N ASN A 322 12.60 -8.54 -6.45
CA ASN A 322 13.53 -9.17 -5.51
C ASN A 322 12.87 -9.37 -4.14
N VAL A 323 11.83 -10.19 -4.11
CA VAL A 323 11.00 -10.52 -2.96
C VAL A 323 10.82 -12.03 -2.88
N ILE A 324 10.41 -12.56 -1.71
CA ILE A 324 10.07 -13.97 -1.56
C ILE A 324 8.86 -14.33 -2.44
N ASP A 325 8.69 -15.60 -2.72
CA ASP A 325 7.45 -16.15 -3.29
C ASP A 325 6.36 -16.09 -2.20
N TYR A 326 5.79 -14.89 -2.03
CA TYR A 326 4.84 -14.61 -0.95
C TYR A 326 3.48 -15.24 -1.23
N ASP A 327 3.06 -16.12 -0.34
CA ASP A 327 1.77 -16.80 -0.42
C ASP A 327 0.63 -15.89 0.06
N PHE A 328 -0.01 -15.19 -0.88
CA PHE A 328 -1.16 -14.34 -0.62
C PHE A 328 -2.39 -15.15 -0.17
N GLU A 329 -2.54 -16.42 -0.59
CA GLU A 329 -3.65 -17.26 -0.16
C GLU A 329 -3.48 -17.71 1.30
N ASP A 330 -2.26 -18.05 1.72
CA ASP A 330 -1.97 -18.30 3.13
C ASP A 330 -2.29 -17.06 3.97
N ALA A 331 -1.78 -15.89 3.57
CA ALA A 331 -2.06 -14.62 4.24
C ALA A 331 -3.57 -14.33 4.30
N LYS A 332 -4.27 -14.41 3.18
CA LYS A 332 -5.73 -14.24 3.08
C LYS A 332 -6.51 -15.12 4.07
N ASN A 333 -6.03 -16.33 4.32
CA ASN A 333 -6.74 -17.29 5.15
C ASN A 333 -6.37 -17.23 6.63
N ASN A 334 -5.13 -16.82 6.96
CA ASN A 334 -4.57 -17.04 8.29
C ASN A 334 -4.12 -15.76 9.01
N THR A 335 -4.10 -14.57 8.37
CA THR A 335 -3.63 -13.32 8.99
C THR A 335 -4.30 -13.04 10.33
N THR A 336 -5.62 -13.18 10.44
CA THR A 336 -6.34 -12.95 11.70
C THR A 336 -5.84 -13.86 12.83
N GLN A 337 -5.60 -15.15 12.52
CA GLN A 337 -5.01 -16.08 13.48
C GLN A 337 -3.59 -15.68 13.85
N TYR A 338 -2.73 -15.41 12.86
CA TYR A 338 -1.34 -15.05 13.11
C TYR A 338 -1.18 -13.79 13.96
N VAL A 339 -2.06 -12.79 13.76
CA VAL A 339 -2.11 -11.59 14.60
C VAL A 339 -2.55 -11.94 16.04
N GLY A 340 -3.54 -12.81 16.22
CA GLY A 340 -3.92 -13.31 17.54
C GLY A 340 -2.77 -14.02 18.25
N ASP A 341 -2.12 -14.96 17.56
CA ASP A 341 -0.98 -15.73 18.09
C ASP A 341 0.23 -14.82 18.40
N PHE A 342 0.43 -13.75 17.64
CA PHE A 342 1.44 -12.72 17.95
C PHE A 342 1.15 -12.05 19.30
N PHE A 343 -0.08 -11.61 19.57
CA PHE A 343 -0.43 -11.00 20.86
C PHE A 343 -0.35 -12.01 22.00
N ASP A 344 -0.81 -13.23 21.80
CA ASP A 344 -0.72 -14.31 22.78
C ASP A 344 0.74 -14.62 23.14
N ALA A 345 1.63 -14.65 22.16
CA ALA A 345 3.05 -14.89 22.37
C ALA A 345 3.74 -13.78 23.18
N LEU A 346 3.38 -12.50 22.93
CA LEU A 346 3.90 -11.37 23.70
C LEU A 346 3.33 -11.28 25.12
N GLY A 347 2.11 -11.78 25.33
CA GLY A 347 1.41 -11.84 26.61
C GLY A 347 0.92 -10.49 27.13
N GLU A 348 0.16 -10.50 28.23
CA GLU A 348 -0.50 -9.33 28.84
C GLU A 348 0.45 -8.17 29.20
N ALA A 349 1.73 -8.45 29.43
CA ALA A 349 2.72 -7.42 29.76
C ALA A 349 2.96 -6.43 28.62
N ALA A 350 2.67 -6.83 27.37
CA ALA A 350 2.81 -5.99 26.19
C ALA A 350 1.54 -5.15 25.87
N ASP A 351 0.38 -5.48 26.44
CA ASP A 351 -0.92 -4.86 26.09
C ASP A 351 -0.92 -3.33 26.16
N GLY A 352 -0.22 -2.77 27.16
CA GLY A 352 -0.10 -1.31 27.32
C GLY A 352 0.61 -0.60 26.18
N ARG A 353 1.46 -1.32 25.42
CA ARG A 353 2.27 -0.77 24.32
C ARG A 353 1.48 -0.63 23.01
N PHE A 354 0.37 -1.36 22.92
CA PHE A 354 -0.51 -1.38 21.73
C PHE A 354 -1.74 -0.47 21.88
N LYS A 355 -1.90 0.19 23.03
CA LYS A 355 -2.96 1.18 23.22
C LYS A 355 -2.54 2.46 22.47
N THR A 356 -3.24 2.76 21.40
CA THR A 356 -3.13 4.05 20.71
C THR A 356 -3.99 5.07 21.46
N GLU A 357 -3.35 6.12 21.99
CA GLU A 357 -4.06 7.29 22.53
C GLU A 357 -4.77 8.06 21.43
#